data_b8184f3bcc6ab17ca4a4d63fa31b9476
#
_entry.id   b8184f3bcc6ab17ca4a4d63fa31b9476
#
_cell.length_a   1.000
_cell.length_b   1.000
_cell.length_c   1.000
_cell.angle_alpha   90.00
_cell.angle_beta   90.00
_cell.angle_gamma   90.00
#
_symmetry.space_group_name_H-M   'P 1'
#
loop_
_entity.id
_entity.type
_entity.pdbx_description
1 polymer ?
#
loop_
_entity_poly.entity_id
_entity_poly.type
_entity_poly.pdbx_seq_one_letter_code
_entity_poly.pdbx_strand_id
1 'polypeptide(L)'
;MSQLKSCVADVMDRIRRRHDADPGEFWHACLFWTFWVSLALFPIGYGWREVTPPLCFIFLLLYYRHAWHRSVLRRLTFWPLFLCAGAMTLIGVVFSTDVWQSFLHGGMGVNKAYILPFIAMECVRSTRDLRRLVHACVLACVWQGLDGMWQAWTGFDFIMGRPTPDA
;
A
#
# COMPACT_ATOMS: atom_id res chain seq x y z
N MET A 1 5.06 28.06 20.67
CA MET A 1 3.86 27.18 20.67
C MET A 1 2.67 27.74 19.89
N SER A 2 2.43 29.04 19.84
CA SER A 2 1.31 29.66 19.09
C SER A 2 1.42 29.49 17.57
N GLN A 3 2.59 29.68 16.99
CA GLN A 3 2.81 29.53 15.54
C GLN A 3 2.58 28.08 15.04
N LEU A 4 2.95 27.07 15.81
CA LEU A 4 2.70 25.68 15.45
C LEU A 4 1.20 25.37 15.42
N LYS A 5 0.44 25.89 16.39
CA LYS A 5 -1.02 25.72 16.44
C LYS A 5 -1.72 26.38 15.26
N SER A 6 -1.28 27.58 14.87
CA SER A 6 -1.85 28.27 13.70
C SER A 6 -1.52 27.54 12.38
N CYS A 7 -0.31 27.01 12.23
CA CYS A 7 0.08 26.24 11.06
C CYS A 7 -0.72 24.93 10.94
N VAL A 8 -0.92 24.23 12.05
CA VAL A 8 -1.73 23.00 12.07
C VAL A 8 -3.20 23.31 11.73
N ALA A 9 -3.78 24.38 12.29
CA ALA A 9 -5.14 24.80 11.98
C ALA A 9 -5.30 25.11 10.48
N ASP A 10 -4.39 25.83 9.88
CA ASP A 10 -4.43 26.18 8.45
C ASP A 10 -4.29 24.93 7.54
N VAL A 11 -3.48 23.96 7.93
CA VAL A 11 -3.37 22.68 7.22
C VAL A 11 -4.67 21.90 7.32
N MET A 12 -5.28 21.82 8.52
CA MET A 12 -6.55 21.11 8.72
C MET A 12 -7.70 21.74 7.92
N ASP A 13 -7.76 23.09 7.85
CA ASP A 13 -8.74 23.79 7.07
C ASP A 13 -8.57 23.57 5.55
N ARG A 14 -7.34 23.46 5.06
CA ARG A 14 -7.06 23.09 3.65
C ARG A 14 -7.48 21.65 3.35
N ILE A 15 -7.20 20.72 4.25
CA ILE A 15 -7.61 19.32 4.12
C ILE A 15 -9.15 19.25 4.07
N ARG A 16 -9.84 19.91 5.01
CA ARG A 16 -11.30 19.94 5.07
C ARG A 16 -11.91 20.52 3.80
N ARG A 17 -11.43 21.67 3.33
CA ARG A 17 -11.90 22.29 2.07
C ARG A 17 -11.72 21.37 0.86
N ARG A 18 -10.61 20.64 0.76
CA ARG A 18 -10.42 19.67 -0.33
C ARG A 18 -11.36 18.47 -0.23
N HIS A 19 -11.56 17.95 0.97
CA HIS A 19 -12.50 16.86 1.19
C HIS A 19 -13.95 17.29 0.85
N ASP A 20 -14.37 18.48 1.28
CA ASP A 20 -15.74 18.98 1.06
C ASP A 20 -16.00 19.32 -0.43
N ALA A 21 -14.95 19.68 -1.18
CA ALA A 21 -15.08 20.00 -2.60
C ALA A 21 -15.28 18.74 -3.49
N ASP A 22 -14.50 17.70 -3.31
CA ASP A 22 -14.65 16.38 -3.98
C ASP A 22 -14.09 15.28 -3.08
N PRO A 23 -14.96 14.64 -2.27
CA PRO A 23 -14.53 13.56 -1.38
C PRO A 23 -13.89 12.39 -2.13
N GLY A 24 -14.35 12.11 -3.36
CA GLY A 24 -13.80 11.03 -4.20
C GLY A 24 -12.35 11.29 -4.59
N GLU A 25 -12.04 12.48 -5.08
CA GLU A 25 -10.67 12.87 -5.42
C GLU A 25 -9.77 12.98 -4.19
N PHE A 26 -10.31 13.43 -3.06
CA PHE A 26 -9.57 13.47 -1.81
C PHE A 26 -9.12 12.06 -1.38
N TRP A 27 -10.05 11.11 -1.32
CA TRP A 27 -9.71 9.73 -0.90
C TRP A 27 -8.83 9.01 -1.91
N HIS A 28 -9.01 9.29 -3.22
CA HIS A 28 -8.09 8.79 -4.24
C HIS A 28 -6.66 9.33 -4.04
N ALA A 29 -6.50 10.61 -3.73
CA ALA A 29 -5.20 11.19 -3.44
C ALA A 29 -4.55 10.57 -2.19
N CYS A 30 -5.33 10.34 -1.14
CA CYS A 30 -4.86 9.62 0.05
C CYS A 30 -4.40 8.20 -0.28
N LEU A 31 -5.19 7.45 -1.06
CA LEU A 31 -4.85 6.11 -1.54
C LEU A 31 -3.55 6.14 -2.35
N PHE A 32 -3.45 7.03 -3.33
CA PHE A 32 -2.29 7.16 -4.21
C PHE A 32 -1.00 7.43 -3.41
N TRP A 33 -1.01 8.42 -2.53
CA TRP A 33 0.17 8.80 -1.77
C TRP A 33 0.56 7.75 -0.73
N THR A 34 -0.40 7.11 -0.08
CA THR A 34 -0.13 6.00 0.83
C THR A 34 0.48 4.83 0.09
N PHE A 35 -0.03 4.49 -1.09
CA PHE A 35 0.52 3.43 -1.93
C PHE A 35 1.92 3.78 -2.45
N TRP A 36 2.14 5.03 -2.88
CA TRP A 36 3.45 5.53 -3.30
C TRP A 36 4.49 5.41 -2.18
N VAL A 37 4.16 5.87 -0.98
CA VAL A 37 5.03 5.76 0.20
C VAL A 37 5.29 4.29 0.54
N SER A 38 4.26 3.45 0.45
CA SER A 38 4.38 2.00 0.66
C SER A 38 5.40 1.36 -0.28
N LEU A 39 5.35 1.69 -1.57
CA LEU A 39 6.30 1.20 -2.57
C LEU A 39 7.72 1.72 -2.30
N ALA A 40 7.86 3.02 -2.03
CA ALA A 40 9.16 3.64 -1.81
C ALA A 40 9.87 3.14 -0.55
N LEU A 41 9.10 2.87 0.52
CA LEU A 41 9.60 2.38 1.81
C LEU A 41 9.54 0.85 1.94
N PHE A 42 9.10 0.14 0.92
CA PHE A 42 8.95 -1.32 0.95
C PHE A 42 10.21 -2.07 1.45
N PRO A 43 11.44 -1.65 1.12
CA PRO A 43 12.65 -2.29 1.61
C PRO A 43 12.96 -2.01 3.09
N ILE A 44 12.47 -0.91 3.66
CA ILE A 44 12.94 -0.34 4.95
C ILE A 44 12.44 -1.11 6.18
N GLY A 45 11.64 -2.16 6.03
CA GLY A 45 11.34 -3.02 7.16
C GLY A 45 9.95 -3.64 7.19
N TYR A 46 9.84 -4.64 8.05
CA TYR A 46 8.60 -5.43 8.20
C TYR A 46 7.41 -4.59 8.67
N GLY A 47 7.61 -3.60 9.53
CA GLY A 47 6.52 -2.79 10.07
C GLY A 47 5.70 -2.08 9.00
N TRP A 48 6.34 -1.49 8.01
CA TRP A 48 5.64 -0.83 6.90
C TRP A 48 4.85 -1.79 6.03
N ARG A 49 5.38 -2.99 5.80
CA ARG A 49 4.72 -4.04 5.01
C ARG A 49 3.42 -4.53 5.67
N GLU A 50 3.32 -4.44 6.98
CA GLU A 50 2.12 -4.85 7.73
C GLU A 50 1.07 -3.74 7.84
N VAL A 51 1.49 -2.48 7.98
CA VAL A 51 0.59 -1.35 8.22
C VAL A 51 0.05 -0.75 6.92
N THR A 52 0.86 -0.66 5.87
CA THR A 52 0.46 0.06 4.66
C THR A 52 -0.62 -0.63 3.83
N PRO A 53 -0.68 -1.96 3.63
CA PRO A 53 -1.77 -2.58 2.88
C PRO A 53 -3.15 -2.40 3.54
N PRO A 54 -3.32 -2.59 4.86
CA PRO A 54 -4.60 -2.29 5.51
C PRO A 54 -5.00 -0.82 5.36
N LEU A 55 -4.06 0.11 5.48
CA LEU A 55 -4.33 1.53 5.32
C LEU A 55 -4.74 1.88 3.88
N CYS A 56 -4.06 1.33 2.88
CA CYS A 56 -4.46 1.45 1.48
C CYS A 56 -5.85 0.87 1.25
N PHE A 57 -6.17 -0.26 1.87
CA PHE A 57 -7.49 -0.88 1.75
C PHE A 57 -8.60 0.00 2.35
N ILE A 58 -8.36 0.62 3.51
CA ILE A 58 -9.29 1.58 4.11
C ILE A 58 -9.55 2.75 3.15
N PHE A 59 -8.49 3.35 2.60
CA PHE A 59 -8.64 4.46 1.64
C PHE A 59 -9.32 4.03 0.34
N LEU A 60 -9.08 2.80 -0.12
CA LEU A 60 -9.77 2.23 -1.26
C LEU A 60 -11.28 2.10 -1.00
N LEU A 61 -11.68 1.61 0.16
CA LEU A 61 -13.09 1.52 0.55
C LEU A 61 -13.75 2.91 0.65
N LEU A 62 -13.05 3.88 1.25
CA LEU A 62 -13.54 5.26 1.34
C LEU A 62 -13.66 5.90 -0.05
N TYR A 63 -12.70 5.67 -0.92
CA TYR A 63 -12.77 6.09 -2.32
C TYR A 63 -13.96 5.45 -3.03
N TYR A 64 -14.17 4.14 -2.91
CA TYR A 64 -15.30 3.45 -3.53
C TYR A 64 -16.66 3.92 -2.99
N ARG A 65 -16.75 4.23 -1.73
CA ARG A 65 -17.97 4.79 -1.14
C ARG A 65 -18.40 6.10 -1.80
N HIS A 66 -17.45 6.95 -2.21
CA HIS A 66 -17.74 8.29 -2.75
C HIS A 66 -17.63 8.36 -4.28
N ALA A 67 -16.84 7.51 -4.90
CA ALA A 67 -16.50 7.63 -6.33
C ALA A 67 -16.49 6.27 -7.06
N TRP A 68 -17.35 5.32 -6.68
CA TRP A 68 -17.45 4.01 -7.34
C TRP A 68 -17.64 4.11 -8.86
N HIS A 69 -18.39 5.11 -9.34
CA HIS A 69 -18.61 5.32 -10.77
C HIS A 69 -17.32 5.65 -11.56
N ARG A 70 -16.27 6.14 -10.87
CA ARG A 70 -14.95 6.46 -11.45
C ARG A 70 -13.96 5.31 -11.34
N SER A 71 -14.30 4.23 -10.66
CA SER A 71 -13.43 3.08 -10.40
C SER A 71 -13.06 2.34 -11.67
N VAL A 72 -11.78 1.96 -11.77
CA VAL A 72 -11.25 1.07 -12.82
C VAL A 72 -11.83 -0.33 -12.65
N LEU A 73 -12.01 -0.81 -11.42
CA LEU A 73 -12.55 -2.13 -11.11
C LEU A 73 -13.92 -2.34 -11.74
N ARG A 74 -14.79 -1.32 -11.76
CA ARG A 74 -16.11 -1.38 -12.41
C ARG A 74 -16.03 -1.68 -13.92
N ARG A 75 -14.91 -1.31 -14.56
CA ARG A 75 -14.69 -1.46 -16.00
C ARG A 75 -13.98 -2.76 -16.35
N LEU A 76 -13.41 -3.46 -15.38
CA LEU A 76 -12.70 -4.70 -15.61
C LEU A 76 -13.66 -5.87 -15.77
N THR A 77 -13.52 -6.57 -16.90
CA THR A 77 -14.33 -7.78 -17.19
C THR A 77 -13.95 -8.96 -16.30
N PHE A 78 -12.72 -8.98 -15.77
CA PHE A 78 -12.21 -10.12 -14.96
C PHE A 78 -12.34 -9.95 -13.44
N TRP A 79 -13.00 -8.92 -12.95
CA TRP A 79 -13.20 -8.76 -11.51
C TRP A 79 -13.83 -9.99 -10.83
N PRO A 80 -14.73 -10.79 -11.50
CA PRO A 80 -15.26 -12.02 -10.89
C PRO A 80 -14.18 -13.06 -10.62
N LEU A 81 -13.14 -13.16 -11.46
CA LEU A 81 -12.04 -14.11 -11.25
C LEU A 81 -11.28 -13.81 -9.95
N PHE A 82 -11.07 -12.53 -9.64
CA PHE A 82 -10.43 -12.13 -8.38
C PHE A 82 -11.32 -12.39 -7.17
N LEU A 83 -12.64 -12.21 -7.30
CA LEU A 83 -13.57 -12.62 -6.24
C LEU A 83 -13.54 -14.14 -6.03
N CYS A 84 -13.54 -14.92 -7.09
CA CYS A 84 -13.41 -16.38 -7.00
C CYS A 84 -12.10 -16.77 -6.31
N ALA A 85 -10.96 -16.16 -6.70
CA ALA A 85 -9.68 -16.44 -6.07
C ALA A 85 -9.68 -16.08 -4.57
N GLY A 86 -10.24 -14.93 -4.20
CA GLY A 86 -10.41 -14.54 -2.80
C GLY A 86 -11.32 -15.49 -2.02
N ALA A 87 -12.44 -15.91 -2.61
CA ALA A 87 -13.35 -16.87 -2.02
C ALA A 87 -12.69 -18.24 -1.82
N MET A 88 -11.94 -18.73 -2.81
CA MET A 88 -11.19 -19.99 -2.70
C MET A 88 -10.14 -19.93 -1.58
N THR A 89 -9.46 -18.79 -1.42
CA THR A 89 -8.52 -18.58 -0.32
C THR A 89 -9.23 -18.63 1.04
N LEU A 90 -10.38 -17.96 1.17
CA LEU A 90 -11.17 -17.98 2.41
C LEU A 90 -11.68 -19.39 2.73
N ILE A 91 -12.16 -20.13 1.73
CA ILE A 91 -12.57 -21.53 1.88
C ILE A 91 -11.37 -22.36 2.37
N GLY A 92 -10.19 -22.22 1.76
CA GLY A 92 -8.99 -22.92 2.18
C GLY A 92 -8.59 -22.63 3.63
N VAL A 93 -8.76 -21.38 4.09
CA VAL A 93 -8.53 -21.00 5.49
C VAL A 93 -9.53 -21.67 6.44
N VAL A 94 -10.82 -21.63 6.10
CA VAL A 94 -11.90 -22.19 6.96
C VAL A 94 -11.77 -23.71 7.12
N PHE A 95 -11.36 -24.41 6.06
CA PHE A 95 -11.20 -25.87 6.07
C PHE A 95 -9.80 -26.35 6.46
N SER A 96 -8.92 -25.44 6.92
CA SER A 96 -7.59 -25.82 7.39
C SER A 96 -7.63 -26.44 8.79
N THR A 97 -6.66 -27.29 9.10
CA THR A 97 -6.50 -27.90 10.44
C THR A 97 -6.19 -26.88 11.53
N ASP A 98 -5.54 -25.76 11.17
CA ASP A 98 -5.28 -24.62 12.04
C ASP A 98 -5.78 -23.35 11.36
N VAL A 99 -7.03 -22.99 11.62
CA VAL A 99 -7.73 -21.85 11.02
C VAL A 99 -7.01 -20.53 11.33
N TRP A 100 -6.50 -20.37 12.56
CA TRP A 100 -5.84 -19.14 12.98
C TRP A 100 -4.49 -18.92 12.28
N GLN A 101 -3.65 -19.95 12.28
CA GLN A 101 -2.36 -19.91 11.56
C GLN A 101 -2.56 -19.73 10.07
N SER A 102 -3.53 -20.43 9.47
CA SER A 102 -3.85 -20.31 8.05
C SER A 102 -4.42 -18.95 7.70
N PHE A 103 -5.20 -18.33 8.59
CA PHE A 103 -5.68 -16.96 8.39
C PHE A 103 -4.54 -15.95 8.45
N LEU A 104 -3.66 -16.03 9.46
CA LEU A 104 -2.56 -15.08 9.62
C LEU A 104 -1.48 -15.22 8.52
N HIS A 105 -1.06 -16.43 8.20
CA HIS A 105 0.07 -16.65 7.28
C HIS A 105 -0.39 -16.86 5.84
N GLY A 106 -1.43 -17.68 5.63
CA GLY A 106 -1.97 -17.96 4.30
C GLY A 106 -2.96 -16.89 3.84
N GLY A 107 -4.05 -16.68 4.59
CA GLY A 107 -5.13 -15.79 4.22
C GLY A 107 -4.68 -14.34 4.09
N MET A 108 -3.98 -13.78 5.07
CA MET A 108 -3.51 -12.39 5.02
C MET A 108 -2.39 -12.21 3.99
N GLY A 109 -1.44 -13.16 3.88
CA GLY A 109 -0.34 -13.08 2.91
C GLY A 109 -0.84 -13.12 1.48
N VAL A 110 -1.72 -14.07 1.15
CA VAL A 110 -2.31 -14.22 -0.18
C VAL A 110 -3.23 -13.05 -0.51
N ASN A 111 -4.07 -12.60 0.43
CA ASN A 111 -4.94 -11.44 0.20
C ASN A 111 -4.16 -10.15 -0.05
N LYS A 112 -3.01 -9.92 0.61
CA LYS A 112 -2.12 -8.80 0.29
C LYS A 112 -1.66 -8.85 -1.17
N ALA A 113 -1.27 -10.03 -1.67
CA ALA A 113 -0.83 -10.20 -3.05
C ALA A 113 -1.94 -9.93 -4.07
N TYR A 114 -3.21 -10.24 -3.75
CA TYR A 114 -4.34 -9.95 -4.65
C TYR A 114 -4.81 -8.48 -4.57
N ILE A 115 -4.79 -7.87 -3.40
CA ILE A 115 -5.29 -6.50 -3.21
C ILE A 115 -4.33 -5.47 -3.82
N LEU A 116 -3.01 -5.67 -3.75
CA LEU A 116 -2.02 -4.72 -4.25
C LEU A 116 -2.15 -4.39 -5.76
N PRO A 117 -2.36 -5.36 -6.67
CA PRO A 117 -2.62 -5.06 -8.07
C PRO A 117 -3.87 -4.19 -8.30
N PHE A 118 -4.94 -4.39 -7.54
CA PHE A 118 -6.13 -3.54 -7.63
C PHE A 118 -5.87 -2.13 -7.16
N ILE A 119 -5.14 -1.97 -6.06
CA ILE A 119 -4.72 -0.66 -5.58
C ILE A 119 -3.87 0.04 -6.64
N ALA A 120 -2.92 -0.68 -7.24
CA ALA A 120 -2.07 -0.14 -8.30
C ALA A 120 -2.90 0.33 -9.51
N MET A 121 -3.87 -0.49 -9.96
CA MET A 121 -4.75 -0.13 -11.08
C MET A 121 -5.63 1.09 -10.76
N GLU A 122 -6.16 1.19 -9.55
CA GLU A 122 -6.95 2.37 -9.15
C GLU A 122 -6.10 3.63 -8.99
N CYS A 123 -4.83 3.49 -8.58
CA CYS A 123 -3.91 4.61 -8.46
C CYS A 123 -3.48 5.19 -9.80
N VAL A 124 -3.45 4.38 -10.89
CA VAL A 124 -2.98 4.82 -12.20
C VAL A 124 -4.14 5.33 -13.05
N ARG A 125 -4.37 6.63 -13.03
CA ARG A 125 -5.36 7.29 -13.88
C ARG A 125 -4.74 8.05 -15.05
N SER A 126 -3.44 8.33 -14.97
CA SER A 126 -2.71 9.11 -15.96
C SER A 126 -1.28 8.60 -16.12
N THR A 127 -0.66 8.92 -17.26
CA THR A 127 0.78 8.67 -17.49
C THR A 127 1.65 9.34 -16.43
N ARG A 128 1.19 10.46 -15.88
CA ARG A 128 1.89 11.17 -14.78
C ARG A 128 1.88 10.33 -13.50
N ASP A 129 0.78 9.69 -13.17
CA ASP A 129 0.65 8.83 -11.99
C ASP A 129 1.53 7.59 -12.14
N LEU A 130 1.48 6.95 -13.33
CA LEU A 130 2.35 5.83 -13.65
C LEU A 130 3.83 6.22 -13.47
N ARG A 131 4.25 7.36 -14.01
CA ARG A 131 5.64 7.85 -13.85
C ARG A 131 6.01 8.02 -12.38
N ARG A 132 5.12 8.57 -11.56
CA ARG A 132 5.36 8.72 -10.11
C ARG A 132 5.51 7.37 -9.42
N LEU A 133 4.69 6.38 -9.75
CA LEU A 133 4.83 5.03 -9.19
C LEU A 133 6.15 4.37 -9.61
N VAL A 134 6.55 4.54 -10.87
CA VAL A 134 7.87 4.08 -11.35
C VAL A 134 9.00 4.74 -10.53
N HIS A 135 8.91 6.05 -10.25
CA HIS A 135 9.90 6.71 -9.39
C HIS A 135 9.93 6.09 -7.97
N ALA A 136 8.79 5.72 -7.38
CA ALA A 136 8.76 5.04 -6.09
C ALA A 136 9.48 3.66 -6.15
N CYS A 137 9.23 2.90 -7.21
CA CYS A 137 9.91 1.62 -7.43
C CYS A 137 11.42 1.80 -7.63
N VAL A 138 11.84 2.78 -8.43
CA VAL A 138 13.28 3.11 -8.61
C VAL A 138 13.91 3.49 -7.28
N LEU A 139 13.25 4.32 -6.48
CA LEU A 139 13.73 4.71 -5.15
C LEU A 139 13.88 3.49 -4.23
N ALA A 140 12.92 2.56 -4.25
CA ALA A 140 13.00 1.31 -3.51
C ALA A 140 14.19 0.45 -3.96
N CYS A 141 14.41 0.32 -5.28
CA CYS A 141 15.53 -0.43 -5.84
C CYS A 141 16.89 0.20 -5.46
N VAL A 142 17.00 1.54 -5.54
CA VAL A 142 18.22 2.25 -5.13
C VAL A 142 18.51 2.01 -3.65
N TRP A 143 17.48 2.12 -2.82
CA TRP A 143 17.61 1.88 -1.38
C TRP A 143 18.05 0.46 -1.06
N GLN A 144 17.43 -0.54 -1.70
CA GLN A 144 17.82 -1.94 -1.56
C GLN A 144 19.22 -2.23 -2.08
N GLY A 145 19.60 -1.59 -3.19
CA GLY A 145 20.95 -1.72 -3.75
C GLY A 145 22.02 -1.13 -2.83
N LEU A 146 21.78 0.04 -2.24
CA LEU A 146 22.70 0.65 -1.27
C LEU A 146 22.86 -0.21 -0.02
N ASP A 147 21.77 -0.77 0.49
CA ASP A 147 21.81 -1.67 1.63
C ASP A 147 22.58 -2.97 1.30
N GLY A 148 22.34 -3.57 0.13
CA GLY A 148 23.09 -4.74 -0.32
C GLY A 148 24.59 -4.50 -0.49
N MET A 149 24.97 -3.33 -1.01
CA MET A 149 26.39 -2.93 -1.09
C MET A 149 27.00 -2.75 0.30
N TRP A 150 26.26 -2.15 1.23
CA TRP A 150 26.68 -1.98 2.62
C TRP A 150 26.86 -3.31 3.31
N GLN A 151 25.90 -4.24 3.15
CA GLN A 151 25.99 -5.60 3.69
C GLN A 151 27.21 -6.35 3.15
N ALA A 152 27.46 -6.28 1.84
CA ALA A 152 28.63 -6.92 1.21
C ALA A 152 29.98 -6.38 1.75
N TRP A 153 30.02 -5.12 2.17
CA TRP A 153 31.23 -4.49 2.68
C TRP A 153 31.43 -4.68 4.19
N THR A 154 30.36 -4.62 4.96
CA THR A 154 30.43 -4.59 6.44
C THR A 154 30.03 -5.91 7.10
N GLY A 155 29.38 -6.82 6.36
CA GLY A 155 28.75 -8.02 6.93
C GLY A 155 27.53 -7.71 7.80
N PHE A 156 26.97 -6.49 7.68
CA PHE A 156 25.89 -6.02 8.53
C PHE A 156 24.77 -5.37 7.71
N ASP A 157 23.51 -5.79 7.94
CA ASP A 157 22.33 -5.22 7.34
C ASP A 157 22.00 -3.88 8.01
N PHE A 158 22.16 -2.77 7.29
CA PHE A 158 21.90 -1.43 7.79
C PHE A 158 20.41 -1.19 8.07
N ILE A 159 19.54 -1.78 7.26
CA ILE A 159 18.08 -1.61 7.37
C ILE A 159 17.51 -2.43 8.52
N MET A 160 17.89 -3.68 8.62
CA MET A 160 17.36 -4.63 9.61
C MET A 160 18.15 -4.64 10.93
N GLY A 161 19.33 -4.05 10.94
CA GLY A 161 20.20 -4.05 12.12
C GLY A 161 20.70 -5.44 12.53
N ARG A 162 20.92 -6.33 11.57
CA ARG A 162 21.30 -7.72 11.80
C ARG A 162 22.63 -8.06 11.12
N PRO A 163 23.50 -8.89 11.76
CA PRO A 163 24.64 -9.45 11.03
C PRO A 163 24.14 -10.36 9.90
N THR A 164 24.86 -10.38 8.78
CA THR A 164 24.58 -11.33 7.69
C THR A 164 24.95 -12.74 8.13
N PRO A 165 24.19 -13.79 7.76
CA PRO A 165 24.41 -15.15 8.23
C PRO A 165 25.79 -15.74 7.95
N ASP A 166 26.51 -15.16 6.98
CA ASP A 166 27.80 -15.67 6.48
C ASP A 166 29.00 -14.78 6.90
N ALA A 167 28.82 -13.89 7.88
CA ALA A 167 29.89 -12.99 8.38
C ALA A 167 30.61 -13.55 9.62
#